data_29bed3cdcce1a48101a62cfc7d46c6c6
#
_entry.id   29bed3cdcce1a48101a62cfc7d46c6c6
#
_cell.length_a   1.000
_cell.length_b   1.000
_cell.length_c   1.000
_cell.angle_alpha   90.00
_cell.angle_beta   90.00
_cell.angle_gamma   90.00
#
_symmetry.space_group_name_H-M   'P 1'
#
loop_
_entity.id
_entity.type
_entity.pdbx_description
1 polymer ?
#
loop_
_entity_poly.entity_id
_entity_poly.type
_entity_poly.pdbx_seq_one_letter_code
_entity_poly.pdbx_strand_id
1 'polypeptide(L)'
;MTIAICDDMQADARRLHKQLERIVPGSEIRIFKSGELLLEELEKKRKPYDAIFVNIDSKKVDGLETIRKIREKEMSVAVLFMSRSDEYYRNAFDLFAYNYLLKPVTEETLEYVMEPLKKRLSGGNDERVIHFQYRARVYTLRYSQVSYITSSLHIVNFHRTDGSILQCRGKLKDFEKQLDDGTFLRCHQSFIVNMERVTGAENDSFHIGE
;
A
#
# COMPACT_ATOMS: atom_id res chain seq x y z
N MET A 1 13.79 8.83 3.68
CA MET A 1 12.69 7.96 4.17
C MET A 1 12.96 7.52 5.59
N THR A 2 11.91 7.29 6.35
CA THR A 2 11.97 6.69 7.69
C THR A 2 11.24 5.33 7.66
N ILE A 3 11.96 4.25 7.92
CA ILE A 3 11.47 2.88 7.77
C ILE A 3 11.54 2.15 9.11
N ALA A 4 10.47 1.44 9.47
CA ALA A 4 10.46 0.51 10.59
C ALA A 4 10.48 -0.94 10.08
N ILE A 5 11.26 -1.78 10.75
CA ILE A 5 11.25 -3.24 10.56
C ILE A 5 10.83 -3.85 11.90
N CYS A 6 9.71 -4.54 11.94
CA CYS A 6 9.21 -5.24 13.11
C CYS A 6 9.32 -6.75 12.87
N ASP A 7 10.36 -7.37 13.41
CA ASP A 7 10.63 -8.80 13.26
C ASP A 7 11.42 -9.32 14.46
N ASP A 8 10.93 -10.36 15.12
CA ASP A 8 11.59 -11.02 16.25
C ASP A 8 12.79 -11.89 15.83
N MET A 9 12.84 -12.28 14.56
CA MET A 9 13.96 -13.01 13.98
C MET A 9 15.06 -12.04 13.57
N GLN A 10 16.03 -11.82 14.46
CA GLN A 10 17.12 -10.85 14.26
C GLN A 10 17.91 -11.05 12.95
N ALA A 11 18.07 -12.30 12.51
CA ALA A 11 18.78 -12.62 11.27
C ALA A 11 18.03 -12.06 10.05
N ASP A 12 16.70 -12.28 10.00
CA ASP A 12 15.84 -11.80 8.92
C ASP A 12 15.77 -10.25 8.93
N ALA A 13 15.58 -9.66 10.12
CA ALA A 13 15.56 -8.20 10.29
C ALA A 13 16.85 -7.53 9.81
N ARG A 14 18.02 -8.07 10.20
CA ARG A 14 19.34 -7.52 9.78
C ARG A 14 19.59 -7.71 8.28
N ARG A 15 19.14 -8.83 7.71
CA ARG A 15 19.24 -9.08 6.27
C ARG A 15 18.42 -8.05 5.50
N LEU A 16 17.16 -7.86 5.89
CA LEU A 16 16.27 -6.87 5.29
C LEU A 16 16.82 -5.45 5.44
N HIS A 17 17.34 -5.11 6.62
CA HIS A 17 17.97 -3.81 6.85
C HIS A 17 19.09 -3.53 5.86
N LYS A 18 20.02 -4.48 5.69
CA LYS A 18 21.15 -4.35 4.74
C LYS A 18 20.69 -4.22 3.28
N GLN A 19 19.62 -4.91 2.90
CA GLN A 19 19.06 -4.79 1.56
C GLN A 19 18.42 -3.41 1.36
N LEU A 20 17.65 -2.94 2.34
CA LEU A 20 17.02 -1.61 2.29
C LEU A 20 18.05 -0.46 2.29
N GLU A 21 19.17 -0.57 3.02
CA GLU A 21 20.25 0.43 2.97
C GLU A 21 20.80 0.62 1.56
N ARG A 22 20.85 -0.45 0.75
CA ARG A 22 21.30 -0.38 -0.65
C ARG A 22 20.24 0.22 -1.57
N ILE A 23 18.99 -0.19 -1.38
CA ILE A 23 17.86 0.22 -2.25
C ILE A 23 17.44 1.66 -2.00
N VAL A 24 17.48 2.10 -0.74
CA VAL A 24 17.07 3.46 -0.29
C VAL A 24 18.17 4.12 0.53
N PRO A 25 19.32 4.46 -0.06
CA PRO A 25 20.45 5.04 0.66
C PRO A 25 20.05 6.35 1.36
N GLY A 26 20.56 6.55 2.56
CA GLY A 26 20.25 7.73 3.38
C GLY A 26 18.91 7.66 4.11
N SER A 27 18.21 6.54 4.09
CA SER A 27 17.00 6.33 4.88
C SER A 27 17.34 6.01 6.34
N GLU A 28 16.52 6.52 7.26
CA GLU A 28 16.58 6.13 8.68
C GLU A 28 15.82 4.81 8.83
N ILE A 29 16.51 3.72 9.15
CA ILE A 29 15.92 2.39 9.32
C ILE A 29 16.04 1.94 10.76
N ARG A 30 14.93 1.59 11.41
CA ARG A 30 14.88 1.12 12.79
C ARG A 30 14.29 -0.27 12.88
N ILE A 31 14.90 -1.12 13.72
CA ILE A 31 14.47 -2.50 13.93
C ILE A 31 13.80 -2.61 15.29
N PHE A 32 12.62 -3.20 15.33
CA PHE A 32 11.83 -3.51 16.53
C PHE A 32 11.65 -5.02 16.65
N LYS A 33 11.88 -5.54 17.86
CA LYS A 33 11.77 -6.98 18.16
C LYS A 33 10.35 -7.41 18.49
N SER A 34 9.45 -6.46 18.73
CA SER A 34 8.04 -6.72 19.01
C SER A 34 7.15 -5.58 18.55
N GLY A 35 5.86 -5.88 18.38
CA GLY A 35 4.84 -4.89 18.04
C GLY A 35 4.66 -3.83 19.12
N GLU A 36 4.77 -4.22 20.40
CA GLU A 36 4.68 -3.28 21.52
C GLU A 36 5.76 -2.20 21.45
N LEU A 37 7.03 -2.60 21.18
CA LEU A 37 8.13 -1.63 21.04
C LEU A 37 7.94 -0.68 19.87
N LEU A 38 7.37 -1.18 18.76
CA LEU A 38 7.01 -0.34 17.63
C LEU A 38 5.90 0.64 17.99
N LEU A 39 4.85 0.19 18.67
CA LEU A 39 3.73 1.04 19.10
C LEU A 39 4.19 2.11 20.09
N GLU A 40 5.00 1.77 21.08
CA GLU A 40 5.57 2.73 22.02
C GLU A 40 6.43 3.79 21.31
N GLU A 41 7.18 3.40 20.30
CA GLU A 41 7.98 4.34 19.52
C GLU A 41 7.09 5.28 18.69
N LEU A 42 6.02 4.77 18.09
CA LEU A 42 5.07 5.58 17.32
C LEU A 42 4.36 6.62 18.20
N GLU A 43 4.09 6.31 19.48
CA GLU A 43 3.50 7.27 20.42
C GLU A 43 4.47 8.40 20.80
N LYS A 44 5.76 8.14 20.82
CA LYS A 44 6.80 9.11 21.16
C LYS A 44 7.24 9.97 19.97
N LYS A 45 7.07 9.46 18.76
CA LYS A 45 7.62 10.05 17.53
C LYS A 45 6.69 11.15 16.99
N ARG A 46 7.27 12.33 16.69
CA ARG A 46 6.52 13.44 16.07
C ARG A 46 6.28 13.25 14.57
N LYS A 47 7.08 12.44 13.90
CA LYS A 47 6.92 12.15 12.46
C LYS A 47 6.57 10.69 12.29
N PRO A 48 5.56 10.35 11.49
CA PRO A 48 5.22 8.97 11.18
C PRO A 48 6.37 8.29 10.40
N TYR A 49 6.34 6.96 10.37
CA TYR A 49 7.14 6.19 9.43
C TYR A 49 6.55 6.29 8.03
N ASP A 50 7.42 6.32 7.03
CA ASP A 50 6.98 6.25 5.63
C ASP A 50 6.60 4.82 5.24
N ALA A 51 7.30 3.83 5.80
CA ALA A 51 7.05 2.41 5.59
C ALA A 51 7.28 1.60 6.86
N ILE A 52 6.47 0.56 7.05
CA ILE A 52 6.60 -0.42 8.13
C ILE A 52 6.62 -1.82 7.52
N PHE A 53 7.73 -2.52 7.67
CA PHE A 53 7.83 -3.95 7.36
C PHE A 53 7.51 -4.74 8.63
N VAL A 54 6.54 -5.62 8.58
CA VAL A 54 6.11 -6.39 9.75
C VAL A 54 6.07 -7.89 9.48
N ASN A 55 6.77 -8.66 10.32
CA ASN A 55 6.69 -10.12 10.31
C ASN A 55 5.40 -10.55 11.02
N ILE A 56 4.59 -11.38 10.35
CA ILE A 56 3.33 -11.88 10.87
C ILE A 56 3.37 -13.37 11.25
N ASP A 57 4.47 -14.07 11.02
CA ASP A 57 4.62 -15.48 11.37
C ASP A 57 4.94 -15.69 12.85
N SER A 58 5.28 -14.64 13.57
CA SER A 58 5.77 -14.74 14.94
C SER A 58 4.62 -14.89 15.93
N LYS A 59 4.75 -15.88 16.83
CA LYS A 59 3.86 -16.00 17.98
C LYS A 59 4.13 -14.94 19.08
N LYS A 60 5.28 -14.28 19.03
CA LYS A 60 5.69 -13.24 19.99
C LYS A 60 5.37 -11.82 19.51
N VAL A 61 5.29 -11.65 18.20
CA VAL A 61 4.85 -10.40 17.58
C VAL A 61 3.50 -10.71 16.96
N ASP A 62 2.42 -10.30 17.60
CA ASP A 62 1.14 -10.27 16.91
C ASP A 62 1.17 -9.11 15.89
N GLY A 63 1.79 -9.39 14.74
CA GLY A 63 1.99 -8.41 13.68
C GLY A 63 0.66 -7.89 13.15
N LEU A 64 -0.36 -8.73 13.08
CA LEU A 64 -1.69 -8.33 12.62
C LEU A 64 -2.35 -7.37 13.63
N GLU A 65 -2.31 -7.70 14.92
CA GLU A 65 -2.86 -6.84 15.98
C GLU A 65 -2.08 -5.51 16.08
N THR A 66 -0.76 -5.57 15.92
CA THR A 66 0.08 -4.37 15.89
C THR A 66 -0.36 -3.43 14.77
N ILE A 67 -0.56 -3.95 13.56
CA ILE A 67 -0.98 -3.14 12.43
C ILE A 67 -2.42 -2.65 12.59
N ARG A 68 -3.32 -3.45 13.17
CA ARG A 68 -4.67 -2.98 13.49
C ARG A 68 -4.65 -1.72 14.37
N LYS A 69 -3.86 -1.73 15.45
CA LYS A 69 -3.68 -0.56 16.32
C LYS A 69 -3.03 0.64 15.60
N ILE A 70 -2.12 0.39 14.67
CA ILE A 70 -1.53 1.45 13.84
C ILE A 70 -2.62 2.06 12.94
N ARG A 71 -3.44 1.24 12.30
CA ARG A 71 -4.51 1.71 11.41
C ARG A 71 -5.59 2.53 12.11
N GLU A 72 -5.84 2.30 13.39
CA GLU A 72 -6.73 3.13 14.19
C GLU A 72 -6.23 4.58 14.34
N LYS A 73 -4.92 4.81 14.24
CA LYS A 73 -4.28 6.12 14.45
C LYS A 73 -3.72 6.72 13.15
N GLU A 74 -3.23 5.88 12.25
CA GLU A 74 -2.49 6.31 11.06
C GLU A 74 -2.80 5.39 9.86
N MET A 75 -3.57 5.91 8.93
CA MET A 75 -3.96 5.18 7.72
C MET A 75 -2.95 5.29 6.58
N SER A 76 -2.16 6.36 6.55
CA SER A 76 -1.33 6.71 5.38
C SER A 76 0.00 5.97 5.30
N VAL A 77 0.47 5.38 6.40
CA VAL A 77 1.75 4.67 6.43
C VAL A 77 1.72 3.42 5.53
N ALA A 78 2.73 3.24 4.70
CA ALA A 78 2.86 2.03 3.88
C ALA A 78 3.23 0.84 4.74
N VAL A 79 2.33 -0.15 4.86
CA VAL A 79 2.58 -1.39 5.61
C VAL A 79 2.88 -2.51 4.64
N LEU A 80 4.05 -3.15 4.81
CA LEU A 80 4.47 -4.31 4.04
C LEU A 80 4.53 -5.52 4.99
N PHE A 81 3.64 -6.47 4.79
CA PHE A 81 3.66 -7.72 5.55
C PHE A 81 4.73 -8.66 5.03
N MET A 82 5.36 -9.39 5.94
CA MET A 82 6.34 -10.43 5.63
C MET A 82 5.92 -11.74 6.28
N SER A 83 5.86 -12.82 5.51
CA SER A 83 5.47 -14.15 5.99
C SER A 83 6.11 -15.26 5.15
N ARG A 84 6.21 -16.46 5.74
CA ARG A 84 6.59 -17.69 5.03
C ARG A 84 5.40 -18.41 4.40
N SER A 85 4.18 -18.00 4.75
CA SER A 85 2.92 -18.56 4.25
C SER A 85 2.11 -17.50 3.53
N ASP A 86 1.26 -17.90 2.61
CA ASP A 86 0.28 -17.05 1.93
C ASP A 86 -1.10 -17.03 2.64
N GLU A 87 -1.25 -17.78 3.73
CA GLU A 87 -2.51 -17.90 4.47
C GLU A 87 -3.06 -16.58 4.99
N TYR A 88 -2.19 -15.60 5.22
CA TYR A 88 -2.55 -14.30 5.79
C TYR A 88 -2.84 -13.22 4.73
N TYR A 89 -2.89 -13.55 3.45
CA TYR A 89 -3.20 -12.57 2.39
C TYR A 89 -4.50 -11.82 2.65
N ARG A 90 -5.53 -12.53 3.09
CA ARG A 90 -6.83 -11.92 3.40
C ARG A 90 -6.72 -10.92 4.56
N ASN A 91 -6.02 -11.28 5.62
CA ASN A 91 -5.81 -10.39 6.77
C ASN A 91 -5.00 -9.14 6.39
N ALA A 92 -3.99 -9.30 5.53
CA ALA A 92 -3.21 -8.19 5.04
C ALA A 92 -4.07 -7.24 4.20
N PHE A 93 -4.96 -7.79 3.39
CA PHE A 93 -5.95 -7.02 2.63
C PHE A 93 -6.87 -6.22 3.55
N ASP A 94 -7.45 -6.86 4.58
CA ASP A 94 -8.35 -6.22 5.54
C ASP A 94 -7.67 -5.11 6.37
N LEU A 95 -6.34 -5.14 6.45
CA LEU A 95 -5.53 -4.14 7.15
C LEU A 95 -4.83 -3.14 6.19
N PHE A 96 -5.30 -3.05 4.95
CA PHE A 96 -4.79 -2.10 3.94
C PHE A 96 -3.27 -2.19 3.76
N ALA A 97 -2.76 -3.43 3.61
CA ALA A 97 -1.35 -3.63 3.31
C ALA A 97 -0.97 -2.96 1.99
N TYR A 98 0.13 -2.21 2.00
CA TYR A 98 0.73 -1.71 0.77
C TYR A 98 1.25 -2.87 -0.09
N ASN A 99 1.85 -3.88 0.56
CA ASN A 99 2.27 -5.11 -0.11
C ASN A 99 2.39 -6.27 0.88
N TYR A 100 2.45 -7.49 0.33
CA TYR A 100 2.68 -8.73 1.06
C TYR A 100 3.88 -9.46 0.47
N LEU A 101 4.90 -9.68 1.28
CA LEU A 101 6.17 -10.24 0.86
C LEU A 101 6.35 -11.65 1.41
N LEU A 102 6.47 -12.65 0.54
CA LEU A 102 6.81 -14.00 0.94
C LEU A 102 8.31 -14.08 1.28
N LYS A 103 8.64 -14.65 2.44
CA LYS A 103 10.02 -14.92 2.83
C LYS A 103 10.56 -16.17 2.10
N PRO A 104 11.81 -16.18 1.65
CA PRO A 104 12.84 -15.15 1.86
C PRO A 104 12.63 -13.94 0.95
N VAL A 105 12.59 -12.73 1.52
CA VAL A 105 12.47 -11.51 0.73
C VAL A 105 13.75 -11.28 -0.06
N THR A 106 13.65 -11.22 -1.38
CA THR A 106 14.79 -10.99 -2.28
C THR A 106 15.01 -9.51 -2.52
N GLU A 107 16.20 -9.13 -2.96
CA GLU A 107 16.54 -7.74 -3.29
C GLU A 107 15.68 -7.26 -4.48
N GLU A 108 15.47 -8.11 -5.49
CA GLU A 108 14.60 -7.83 -6.63
C GLU A 108 13.14 -7.52 -6.22
N THR A 109 12.58 -8.34 -5.31
CA THR A 109 11.24 -8.10 -4.78
C THR A 109 11.16 -6.77 -4.01
N LEU A 110 12.20 -6.45 -3.23
CA LEU A 110 12.26 -5.19 -2.50
C LEU A 110 12.39 -3.99 -3.45
N GLU A 111 13.23 -4.06 -4.46
CA GLU A 111 13.34 -3.01 -5.48
C GLU A 111 11.99 -2.75 -6.15
N TYR A 112 11.30 -3.82 -6.56
CA TYR A 112 9.99 -3.74 -7.19
C TYR A 112 8.96 -3.00 -6.33
N VAL A 113 8.89 -3.31 -5.03
CA VAL A 113 7.89 -2.68 -4.14
C VAL A 113 8.32 -1.31 -3.62
N MET A 114 9.63 -1.06 -3.51
CA MET A 114 10.16 0.20 -2.99
C MET A 114 10.22 1.31 -4.04
N GLU A 115 10.36 0.99 -5.31
CA GLU A 115 10.48 1.98 -6.37
C GLU A 115 9.23 2.87 -6.49
N PRO A 116 7.99 2.33 -6.55
CA PRO A 116 6.78 3.15 -6.52
C PRO A 116 6.65 3.94 -5.21
N LEU A 117 7.01 3.34 -4.07
CA LEU A 117 6.93 4.00 -2.78
C LEU A 117 7.89 5.19 -2.68
N LYS A 118 9.11 5.07 -3.19
CA LYS A 118 10.06 6.19 -3.29
C LYS A 118 9.50 7.35 -4.11
N LYS A 119 8.92 7.06 -5.26
CA LYS A 119 8.30 8.06 -6.13
C LYS A 119 7.16 8.78 -5.44
N ARG A 120 6.31 8.05 -4.72
CA ARG A 120 5.21 8.60 -3.94
C ARG A 120 5.71 9.59 -2.87
N LEU A 121 6.75 9.23 -2.14
CA LEU A 121 7.26 10.00 -1.00
C LEU A 121 8.14 11.19 -1.39
N SER A 122 8.79 11.14 -2.55
CA SER A 122 9.65 12.24 -3.02
C SER A 122 8.86 13.47 -3.49
N GLY A 123 7.52 13.46 -3.37
CA GLY A 123 6.69 14.59 -3.80
C GLY A 123 6.81 14.89 -5.30
N GLY A 124 7.39 13.95 -6.05
CA GLY A 124 7.40 14.01 -7.50
C GLY A 124 5.97 14.13 -8.00
N ASN A 125 5.74 15.02 -8.93
CA ASN A 125 4.47 15.07 -9.66
C ASN A 125 4.10 13.64 -10.00
N ASP A 126 2.97 13.16 -9.47
CA ASP A 126 2.54 11.79 -9.73
C ASP A 126 2.25 11.65 -11.23
N GLU A 127 3.30 11.30 -11.98
CA GLU A 127 3.21 11.11 -13.42
C GLU A 127 2.51 9.81 -13.79
N ARG A 128 2.14 8.98 -12.79
CA ARG A 128 1.39 7.76 -13.04
C ARG A 128 0.04 8.10 -13.62
N VAL A 129 -0.25 7.49 -14.74
CA VAL A 129 -1.43 7.82 -15.53
C VAL A 129 -2.18 6.55 -15.95
N ILE A 130 -3.49 6.66 -16.03
CA ILE A 130 -4.37 5.66 -16.60
C ILE A 130 -4.68 6.11 -18.02
N HIS A 131 -4.40 5.25 -18.98
CA HIS A 131 -4.78 5.48 -20.38
C HIS A 131 -6.03 4.69 -20.73
N PHE A 132 -7.01 5.34 -21.33
CA PHE A 132 -8.19 4.67 -21.88
C PHE A 132 -8.73 5.39 -23.09
N GLN A 133 -9.49 4.66 -23.91
CA GLN A 133 -10.12 5.20 -25.10
C GLN A 133 -11.62 5.37 -24.88
N TYR A 134 -12.14 6.54 -25.23
CA TYR A 134 -13.57 6.80 -25.22
C TYR A 134 -13.96 7.63 -26.45
N ARG A 135 -14.95 7.17 -27.24
CA ARG A 135 -15.41 7.83 -28.46
C ARG A 135 -14.27 8.23 -29.40
N ALA A 136 -13.41 7.27 -29.74
CA ALA A 136 -12.24 7.44 -30.60
C ALA A 136 -11.17 8.48 -30.12
N ARG A 137 -11.23 8.92 -28.87
CA ARG A 137 -10.22 9.76 -28.24
C ARG A 137 -9.50 9.00 -27.15
N VAL A 138 -8.20 9.20 -27.04
CA VAL A 138 -7.40 8.69 -25.92
C VAL A 138 -7.46 9.72 -24.80
N TYR A 139 -7.78 9.25 -23.61
CA TYR A 139 -7.79 10.03 -22.39
C TYR A 139 -6.64 9.56 -21.50
N THR A 140 -6.04 10.51 -20.81
CA THR A 140 -5.02 10.27 -19.80
C THR A 140 -5.49 10.89 -18.50
N LEU A 141 -5.60 10.06 -17.47
CA LEU A 141 -5.93 10.49 -16.12
C LEU A 141 -4.74 10.25 -15.20
N ARG A 142 -4.34 11.25 -14.43
CA ARG A 142 -3.37 11.03 -13.34
C ARG A 142 -4.01 10.24 -12.21
N TYR A 143 -3.25 9.38 -11.55
CA TYR A 143 -3.71 8.63 -10.38
C TYR A 143 -4.24 9.56 -9.29
N SER A 144 -3.57 10.70 -9.06
CA SER A 144 -3.99 11.71 -8.10
C SER A 144 -5.37 12.35 -8.40
N GLN A 145 -5.87 12.21 -9.62
CA GLN A 145 -7.18 12.71 -10.02
C GLN A 145 -8.31 11.69 -9.83
N VAL A 146 -8.01 10.46 -9.45
CA VAL A 146 -9.00 9.38 -9.35
C VAL A 146 -9.19 8.96 -7.90
N SER A 147 -10.41 9.04 -7.39
CA SER A 147 -10.77 8.59 -6.05
C SER A 147 -11.09 7.08 -6.03
N TYR A 148 -11.87 6.60 -6.97
CA TYR A 148 -12.18 5.19 -7.14
C TYR A 148 -12.71 4.91 -8.54
N ILE A 149 -12.76 3.63 -8.91
CA ILE A 149 -13.21 3.18 -10.22
C ILE A 149 -14.31 2.14 -10.00
N THR A 150 -15.41 2.28 -10.74
CA THR A 150 -16.51 1.31 -10.71
C THR A 150 -16.76 0.73 -12.07
N SER A 151 -17.36 -0.46 -12.13
CA SER A 151 -17.87 -1.00 -13.38
C SER A 151 -19.30 -1.52 -13.25
N SER A 152 -20.06 -1.26 -14.29
CA SER A 152 -21.40 -1.83 -14.46
C SER A 152 -21.55 -2.27 -15.92
N LEU A 153 -21.91 -3.55 -16.13
CA LEU A 153 -21.97 -4.17 -17.45
C LEU A 153 -20.62 -4.05 -18.18
N HIS A 154 -20.53 -3.23 -19.21
CA HIS A 154 -19.32 -2.99 -20.00
C HIS A 154 -18.85 -1.54 -19.94
N ILE A 155 -19.26 -0.81 -18.90
CA ILE A 155 -18.90 0.58 -18.67
C ILE A 155 -18.02 0.65 -17.43
N VAL A 156 -16.86 1.27 -17.55
CA VAL A 156 -15.97 1.60 -16.45
C VAL A 156 -16.09 3.10 -16.18
N ASN A 157 -16.34 3.45 -14.91
CA ASN A 157 -16.51 4.82 -14.45
C ASN A 157 -15.30 5.19 -13.57
N PHE A 158 -14.57 6.24 -13.95
CA PHE A 158 -13.53 6.85 -13.14
C PHE A 158 -14.14 8.00 -12.37
N HIS A 159 -14.30 7.83 -11.07
CA HIS A 159 -14.77 8.86 -10.14
C HIS A 159 -13.59 9.72 -9.74
N ARG A 160 -13.62 11.00 -10.11
CA ARG A 160 -12.52 11.92 -9.92
C ARG A 160 -12.62 12.68 -8.60
N THR A 161 -11.49 13.19 -8.16
CA THR A 161 -11.37 14.00 -6.95
C THR A 161 -12.14 15.32 -7.02
N ASP A 162 -12.45 15.81 -8.21
CA ASP A 162 -13.27 17.01 -8.43
C ASP A 162 -14.78 16.70 -8.49
N GLY A 163 -15.21 15.47 -8.16
CA GLY A 163 -16.59 15.01 -8.21
C GLY A 163 -17.08 14.63 -9.62
N SER A 164 -16.31 14.86 -10.66
CA SER A 164 -16.68 14.49 -12.03
C SER A 164 -16.47 12.99 -12.28
N ILE A 165 -17.19 12.44 -13.26
CA ILE A 165 -17.09 11.04 -13.66
C ILE A 165 -16.71 10.98 -15.14
N LEU A 166 -15.61 10.27 -15.44
CA LEU A 166 -15.28 9.90 -16.81
C LEU A 166 -15.62 8.44 -17.04
N GLN A 167 -16.13 8.14 -18.23
CA GLN A 167 -16.60 6.79 -18.57
C GLN A 167 -15.87 6.25 -19.79
N CYS A 168 -15.62 4.96 -19.81
CA CYS A 168 -15.20 4.25 -21.01
C CYS A 168 -15.87 2.88 -21.13
N ARG A 169 -15.84 2.28 -22.30
CA ARG A 169 -16.18 0.87 -22.46
C ARG A 169 -14.97 0.00 -22.11
N GLY A 170 -15.20 -1.04 -21.36
CA GLY A 170 -14.14 -1.97 -20.93
C GLY A 170 -14.55 -2.79 -19.71
N LYS A 171 -13.58 -3.50 -19.18
CA LYS A 171 -13.70 -4.26 -17.92
C LYS A 171 -12.65 -3.75 -16.94
N LEU A 172 -12.92 -3.81 -15.65
CA LEU A 172 -11.92 -3.42 -14.63
C LEU A 172 -10.60 -4.17 -14.79
N LYS A 173 -10.66 -5.45 -15.19
CA LYS A 173 -9.47 -6.27 -15.44
C LYS A 173 -8.52 -5.67 -16.50
N ASP A 174 -9.04 -4.91 -17.44
CA ASP A 174 -8.23 -4.28 -18.49
C ASP A 174 -7.34 -3.16 -17.93
N PHE A 175 -7.74 -2.60 -16.77
CA PHE A 175 -7.02 -1.54 -16.08
C PHE A 175 -6.11 -2.06 -14.96
N GLU A 176 -6.33 -3.25 -14.42
CA GLU A 176 -5.52 -3.82 -13.33
C GLU A 176 -4.03 -3.77 -13.62
N LYS A 177 -3.62 -4.08 -14.85
CA LYS A 177 -2.21 -4.04 -15.24
C LYS A 177 -1.61 -2.62 -15.24
N GLN A 178 -2.44 -1.58 -15.42
CA GLN A 178 -1.99 -0.20 -15.35
C GLN A 178 -1.96 0.32 -13.92
N LEU A 179 -2.67 -0.36 -12.99
CA LEU A 179 -2.89 0.02 -11.60
C LEU A 179 -2.10 -0.84 -10.61
N ASP A 180 -1.13 -1.60 -11.11
CA ASP A 180 -0.40 -2.67 -10.38
C ASP A 180 0.78 -2.15 -9.55
N ASP A 181 0.63 -0.97 -8.93
CA ASP A 181 1.68 -0.37 -8.10
C ASP A 181 1.32 -0.25 -6.62
N GLY A 182 0.20 -0.87 -6.22
CA GLY A 182 -0.30 -0.83 -4.85
C GLY A 182 -1.05 0.45 -4.47
N THR A 183 -1.15 1.44 -5.35
CA THR A 183 -1.95 2.66 -5.11
C THR A 183 -3.44 2.37 -5.20
N PHE A 184 -3.82 1.46 -6.10
CA PHE A 184 -5.20 1.08 -6.31
C PHE A 184 -5.45 -0.35 -5.84
N LEU A 185 -6.52 -0.53 -5.09
CA LEU A 185 -6.93 -1.82 -4.56
C LEU A 185 -8.25 -2.27 -5.18
N ARG A 186 -8.26 -3.45 -5.80
CA ARG A 186 -9.52 -4.08 -6.22
C ARG A 186 -10.21 -4.74 -5.03
N CYS A 187 -11.15 -4.05 -4.42
CA CYS A 187 -11.88 -4.51 -3.24
C CYS A 187 -13.16 -5.32 -3.57
N HIS A 188 -13.61 -5.29 -4.83
CA HIS A 188 -14.80 -6.02 -5.27
C HIS A 188 -14.73 -6.31 -6.78
N GLN A 189 -15.55 -7.25 -7.29
CA GLN A 189 -15.62 -7.53 -8.72
C GLN A 189 -15.93 -6.29 -9.58
N SER A 190 -16.58 -5.28 -9.01
CA SER A 190 -17.00 -4.04 -9.68
C SER A 190 -16.37 -2.77 -9.11
N PHE A 191 -15.41 -2.88 -8.17
CA PHE A 191 -14.81 -1.71 -7.51
C PHE A 191 -13.29 -1.83 -7.40
N ILE A 192 -12.62 -0.73 -7.74
CA ILE A 192 -11.20 -0.48 -7.46
C ILE A 192 -11.11 0.86 -6.72
N VAL A 193 -10.43 0.90 -5.60
CA VAL A 193 -10.31 2.09 -4.73
C VAL A 193 -8.89 2.62 -4.76
N ASN A 194 -8.73 3.93 -4.82
CA ASN A 194 -7.45 4.59 -4.63
C ASN A 194 -7.14 4.66 -3.13
N MET A 195 -6.16 3.90 -2.68
CA MET A 195 -5.78 3.80 -1.28
C MET A 195 -5.21 5.10 -0.70
N GLU A 196 -4.68 5.99 -1.55
CA GLU A 196 -4.24 7.33 -1.13
C GLU A 196 -5.40 8.28 -0.79
N ARG A 197 -6.63 7.90 -1.11
CA ARG A 197 -7.87 8.67 -0.85
C ARG A 197 -8.75 8.06 0.23
N VAL A 198 -8.36 6.90 0.77
CA VAL A 198 -9.10 6.27 1.86
C VAL A 198 -8.79 7.00 3.15
N THR A 199 -9.83 7.51 3.81
CA THR A 199 -9.75 8.22 5.10
C THR A 199 -10.21 7.36 6.27
N GLY A 200 -10.85 6.23 5.97
CA GLY A 200 -11.29 5.25 6.97
C GLY A 200 -11.93 4.03 6.32
N ALA A 201 -12.12 2.99 7.13
CA ALA A 201 -12.88 1.80 6.73
C ALA A 201 -13.70 1.29 7.92
N GLU A 202 -14.95 0.93 7.66
CA GLU A 202 -15.83 0.29 8.64
C GLU A 202 -16.53 -0.89 7.97
N ASN A 203 -16.50 -2.05 8.65
CA ASN A 203 -17.10 -3.28 8.16
C ASN A 203 -16.67 -3.59 6.70
N ASP A 204 -17.63 -3.51 5.76
CA ASP A 204 -17.40 -3.78 4.33
C ASP A 204 -17.34 -2.51 3.48
N SER A 205 -17.01 -1.36 4.06
CA SER A 205 -17.08 -0.05 3.41
C SER A 205 -15.78 0.74 3.55
N PHE A 206 -15.38 1.43 2.47
CA PHE A 206 -14.32 2.42 2.50
C PHE A 206 -14.91 3.82 2.59
N HIS A 207 -14.35 4.64 3.48
CA HIS A 207 -14.59 6.08 3.48
C HIS A 207 -13.53 6.75 2.62
N ILE A 208 -13.97 7.50 1.62
CA ILE A 208 -13.08 8.24 0.72
C ILE A 208 -13.26 9.71 1.04
N GLY A 209 -12.15 10.36 1.49
CA GLY A 209 -12.12 11.78 1.76
C GLY A 209 -12.04 12.63 0.49
N GLU A 210 -12.51 13.87 0.59
CA GLU A 210 -12.30 14.91 -0.41
C GLU A 210 -10.83 15.34 -0.48
#